data_6fe5a7ec7c8ea57c51b45481b22915e5
#
_entry.id   6fe5a7ec7c8ea57c51b45481b22915e5
#
_cell.length_a   1.000
_cell.length_b   1.000
_cell.length_c   1.000
_cell.angle_alpha   90.00
_cell.angle_beta   90.00
_cell.angle_gamma   90.00
#
_symmetry.space_group_name_H-M   'P 1'
#
loop_
_entity.id
_entity.type
_entity.pdbx_description
1 polymer ?
#
loop_
_entity_poly.entity_id
_entity_poly.type
_entity_poly.pdbx_seq_one_letter_code
_entity_poly.pdbx_strand_id
1 'polypeptide(L)'
;MKASIQLLEGSSFAGTSGSGHSVTLDVAPEAGGRNQGIRPMEMILLGLGGCTAIDVLQMLRKGRSNVTDLRVEVNGERANE
;
A
#
# COMPACT_ATOMS: atom_id res chain seq x y z
N MET A 1 -12.00 2.31 -11.71
CA MET A 1 -11.53 2.71 -10.38
C MET A 1 -10.93 4.11 -10.42
N LYS A 2 -11.07 4.86 -9.35
CA LYS A 2 -10.54 6.21 -9.27
C LYS A 2 -9.77 6.40 -7.99
N ALA A 3 -8.76 7.27 -8.05
CA ALA A 3 -8.01 7.71 -6.89
C ALA A 3 -7.62 9.16 -7.08
N SER A 4 -7.44 9.89 -6.01
CA SER A 4 -6.97 11.26 -6.06
C SER A 4 -5.81 11.46 -5.10
N ILE A 5 -4.90 12.34 -5.47
CA ILE A 5 -3.71 12.65 -4.68
C ILE A 5 -3.70 14.16 -4.49
N GLN A 6 -3.73 14.60 -3.25
CA GLN A 6 -3.80 16.01 -2.91
C GLN A 6 -2.63 16.41 -2.03
N LEU A 7 -1.91 17.44 -2.42
CA LEU A 7 -0.83 17.98 -1.60
C LEU A 7 -1.40 18.53 -0.30
N LEU A 8 -0.80 18.15 0.81
CA LEU A 8 -1.15 18.65 2.14
C LEU A 8 -0.17 19.73 2.57
N GLU A 9 1.00 19.31 3.02
CA GLU A 9 1.99 20.20 3.58
C GLU A 9 3.38 19.66 3.29
N GLY A 10 4.32 20.53 2.91
CA GLY A 10 5.65 20.07 2.55
C GLY A 10 5.60 19.11 1.38
N SER A 11 6.02 17.88 1.60
CA SER A 11 6.00 16.81 0.57
C SER A 11 4.96 15.74 0.90
N SER A 12 4.08 15.98 1.87
CA SER A 12 3.06 14.99 2.21
C SER A 12 1.81 15.17 1.34
N PHE A 13 1.19 14.06 1.00
CA PHE A 13 -0.01 14.02 0.17
C PHE A 13 -1.07 13.14 0.83
N ALA A 14 -2.32 13.50 0.61
CA ALA A 14 -3.44 12.63 0.93
C ALA A 14 -3.83 11.85 -0.30
N GLY A 15 -3.78 10.53 -0.20
CA GLY A 15 -4.28 9.65 -1.25
C GLY A 15 -5.66 9.16 -0.86
N THR A 16 -6.63 9.33 -1.76
CA THR A 16 -8.02 8.94 -1.49
C THR A 16 -8.49 8.00 -2.57
N SER A 17 -8.96 6.83 -2.15
CA SER A 17 -9.50 5.83 -3.08
C SER A 17 -10.95 6.12 -3.42
N GLY A 18 -11.38 5.62 -4.57
CA GLY A 18 -12.79 5.72 -4.95
C GLY A 18 -13.73 4.99 -4.00
N SER A 19 -13.22 4.07 -3.19
CA SER A 19 -14.01 3.38 -2.18
C SER A 19 -14.14 4.15 -0.87
N GLY A 20 -13.56 5.36 -0.79
CA GLY A 20 -13.74 6.24 0.35
C GLY A 20 -12.72 6.12 1.46
N HIS A 21 -11.56 5.56 1.18
CA HIS A 21 -10.48 5.41 2.16
C HIS A 21 -9.32 6.32 1.82
N SER A 22 -8.64 6.82 2.84
CA SER A 22 -7.52 7.75 2.66
C SER A 22 -6.26 7.23 3.34
N VAL A 23 -5.12 7.61 2.77
CA VAL A 23 -3.81 7.30 3.30
C VAL A 23 -2.92 8.52 3.11
N THR A 24 -2.02 8.75 4.05
CA THR A 24 -1.03 9.82 3.92
C THR A 24 0.24 9.25 3.30
N LEU A 25 0.74 9.94 2.29
CA LEU A 25 1.99 9.61 1.62
C LEU A 25 3.01 10.68 1.92
N ASP A 26 4.25 10.28 2.13
CA ASP A 26 5.36 11.21 2.32
C ASP A 26 6.65 10.55 1.89
N VAL A 27 7.72 11.32 1.83
CA VAL A 27 9.05 10.81 1.53
C VAL A 27 9.91 10.81 2.79
N ALA A 28 11.08 10.18 2.70
CA ALA A 28 12.01 10.12 3.81
C ALA A 28 12.59 11.51 4.11
N PRO A 29 13.04 11.76 5.35
CA PRO A 29 13.67 13.04 5.67
C PRO A 29 14.84 13.39 4.77
N GLU A 30 15.62 12.41 4.32
CA GLU A 30 16.76 12.61 3.41
C GLU A 30 16.30 13.16 2.06
N ALA A 31 15.06 12.92 1.68
CA ALA A 31 14.48 13.40 0.43
C ALA A 31 13.60 14.64 0.62
N GLY A 32 13.68 15.28 1.79
CA GLY A 32 12.93 16.49 2.09
C GLY A 32 11.59 16.25 2.78
N GLY A 33 11.29 15.03 3.13
CA GLY A 33 10.04 14.69 3.81
C GLY A 33 10.13 14.79 5.32
N ARG A 34 9.02 14.45 5.97
CA ARG A 34 8.91 14.45 7.43
C ARG A 34 8.53 13.08 7.98
N ASN A 35 8.54 12.07 7.14
CA ASN A 35 8.12 10.73 7.54
C ASN A 35 6.71 10.71 8.15
N GLN A 36 5.81 11.49 7.55
CA GLN A 36 4.44 11.63 8.03
C GLN A 36 3.50 10.56 7.45
N GLY A 37 3.98 9.77 6.52
CA GLY A 37 3.17 8.75 5.89
C GLY A 37 4.00 7.72 5.16
N ILE A 38 3.30 6.84 4.48
CA ILE A 38 3.90 5.74 3.73
C ILE A 38 4.57 6.28 2.45
N ARG A 39 5.65 5.64 2.03
CA ARG A 39 6.30 5.97 0.75
C ARG A 39 5.42 5.51 -0.40
N PRO A 40 5.37 6.26 -1.52
CA PRO A 40 4.59 5.84 -2.69
C PRO A 40 4.95 4.43 -3.18
N MET A 41 6.23 4.08 -3.21
CA MET A 41 6.64 2.74 -3.63
C MET A 41 6.18 1.67 -2.65
N GLU A 42 6.12 1.99 -1.36
CA GLU A 42 5.58 1.07 -0.35
C GLU A 42 4.09 0.81 -0.59
N MET A 43 3.35 1.81 -1.05
CA MET A 43 1.94 1.63 -1.42
C MET A 43 1.76 0.61 -2.53
N ILE A 44 2.66 0.63 -3.51
CA ILE A 44 2.62 -0.34 -4.61
C ILE A 44 2.85 -1.75 -4.06
N LEU A 45 3.82 -1.91 -3.16
CA LEU A 45 4.09 -3.20 -2.54
C LEU A 45 2.90 -3.69 -1.71
N LEU A 46 2.26 -2.79 -0.96
CA LEU A 46 1.08 -3.13 -0.18
C LEU A 46 -0.08 -3.56 -1.09
N GLY A 47 -0.27 -2.85 -2.20
CA GLY A 47 -1.30 -3.21 -3.18
C GLY A 47 -1.05 -4.58 -3.77
N LEU A 48 0.18 -4.86 -4.16
CA LEU A 48 0.56 -6.16 -4.72
C LEU A 48 0.34 -7.28 -3.69
N GLY A 49 0.84 -7.09 -2.48
CA GLY A 49 0.67 -8.06 -1.40
C GLY A 49 -0.79 -8.25 -1.04
N GLY A 50 -1.57 -7.16 -1.02
CA GLY A 50 -2.99 -7.21 -0.72
C GLY A 50 -3.77 -8.01 -1.74
N CYS A 51 -3.52 -7.78 -3.04
CA CYS A 51 -4.18 -8.55 -4.11
C CYS A 51 -3.86 -10.03 -3.97
N THR A 52 -2.59 -10.37 -3.74
CA THR A 52 -2.16 -11.75 -3.56
C THR A 52 -2.85 -12.39 -2.35
N ALA A 53 -2.85 -11.70 -1.22
CA ALA A 53 -3.44 -12.22 0.01
C ALA A 53 -4.94 -12.49 -0.13
N ILE A 54 -5.65 -11.55 -0.76
CA ILE A 54 -7.10 -11.69 -0.97
C ILE A 54 -7.40 -12.85 -1.91
N ASP A 55 -6.64 -12.97 -3.01
CA ASP A 55 -6.84 -14.07 -3.97
C ASP A 55 -6.60 -15.42 -3.30
N VAL A 56 -5.51 -15.55 -2.55
CA VAL A 56 -5.20 -16.81 -1.84
C VAL A 56 -6.30 -17.12 -0.83
N LEU A 57 -6.73 -16.13 -0.06
CA LEU A 57 -7.78 -16.31 0.94
C LEU A 57 -9.08 -16.81 0.29
N GLN A 58 -9.48 -16.20 -0.83
CA GLN A 58 -10.69 -16.61 -1.53
C GLN A 58 -10.59 -18.02 -2.08
N MET A 59 -9.44 -18.40 -2.63
CA MET A 59 -9.20 -19.76 -3.11
C MET A 59 -9.32 -20.79 -1.98
N LEU A 60 -8.72 -20.49 -0.82
CA LEU A 60 -8.75 -21.38 0.34
C LEU A 60 -10.19 -21.51 0.89
N ARG A 61 -10.94 -20.43 0.91
CA ARG A 61 -12.33 -20.46 1.37
C ARG A 61 -13.23 -21.25 0.43
N LYS A 62 -13.00 -21.15 -0.88
CA LYS A 62 -13.73 -21.97 -1.86
C LYS A 62 -13.45 -23.46 -1.67
N GLY A 63 -12.23 -23.80 -1.28
CA GLY A 63 -11.85 -25.17 -0.96
C GLY A 63 -12.31 -25.61 0.44
N ARG A 64 -13.10 -24.79 1.12
CA ARG A 64 -13.62 -25.05 2.47
C ARG A 64 -12.53 -25.18 3.53
N SER A 65 -11.36 -24.58 3.32
CA SER A 65 -10.32 -24.50 4.32
C SER A 65 -10.73 -23.51 5.41
N ASN A 66 -10.47 -23.87 6.65
CA ASN A 66 -10.72 -22.96 7.76
C ASN A 66 -9.48 -22.15 8.03
N VAL A 67 -9.40 -20.98 7.39
CA VAL A 67 -8.22 -20.09 7.50
C VAL A 67 -8.38 -19.20 8.71
N THR A 68 -7.45 -19.31 9.65
CA THR A 68 -7.45 -18.48 10.85
C THR A 68 -6.37 -17.41 10.81
N ASP A 69 -5.40 -17.53 9.91
CA ASP A 69 -4.34 -16.54 9.75
C ASP A 69 -3.76 -16.64 8.34
N LEU A 70 -3.30 -15.51 7.82
CA LEU A 70 -2.65 -15.44 6.51
C LEU A 70 -1.78 -14.20 6.47
N ARG A 71 -0.51 -14.39 6.12
CA ARG A 71 0.44 -13.29 6.01
C ARG A 71 1.17 -13.37 4.67
N VAL A 72 1.33 -12.22 4.04
CA VAL A 72 2.11 -12.09 2.81
C VAL A 72 3.15 -11.00 3.02
N GLU A 73 4.41 -11.32 2.73
CA GLU A 73 5.50 -10.35 2.78
C GLU A 73 5.98 -10.10 1.36
N VAL A 74 6.20 -8.83 1.04
CA VAL A 74 6.65 -8.39 -0.28
C VAL A 74 7.90 -7.55 -0.10
N ASN A 75 8.96 -7.91 -0.79
CA ASN A 75 10.20 -7.14 -0.81
C ASN A 75 10.40 -6.52 -2.17
N GLY A 76 10.74 -5.24 -2.18
CA GLY A 76 11.06 -4.54 -3.40
C GLY A 76 12.31 -3.70 -3.22
N GLU A 77 13.10 -3.59 -4.27
CA GLU A 77 14.30 -2.78 -4.26
C GLU A 77 14.27 -1.81 -5.44
N ARG A 78 14.73 -0.60 -5.19
CA ARG A 78 14.90 0.37 -6.27
C ARG A 78 16.24 0.16 -6.92
N ALA A 79 16.25 0.17 -8.24
CA ALA A 79 17.52 0.11 -8.97
C ALA A 79 18.29 1.43 -8.73
N ASN A 80 19.55 1.29 -8.44
CA ASN A 80 20.45 2.44 -8.37
C ASN A 80 21.01 2.67 -9.77
N GLU A 81 20.81 3.87 -10.28
CA GLU A 81 21.36 4.27 -11.58
C GLU A 81 22.51 5.24 -11.39
#